data_407d5997832160bed41d5baf7420122d
#
_entry.id   407d5997832160bed41d5baf7420122d
#
_cell.length_a   1.000
_cell.length_b   1.000
_cell.length_c   1.000
_cell.angle_alpha   90.00
_cell.angle_beta   90.00
_cell.angle_gamma   90.00
#
_symmetry.space_group_name_H-M   'P 1'
#
loop_
_entity.id
_entity.type
_entity.pdbx_description
1 polymer ?
#
loop_
_entity_poly.entity_id
_entity_poly.type
_entity_poly.pdbx_seq_one_letter_code
_entity_poly.pdbx_strand_id
1 'polypeptide(L)'
;QHCVGFDNRDATFRAANYLLDIGHKRLAVVTGIRESNDRASTRAEGVKMAMTERGLTLNPRNDLVVSSGIVAGRDAFDQLMSSPEEQRPTAIICGTDEIALGVMSQARECGIEIPKSLSVIGFNDSSFSSLLSPPLTTIRVDADAIGRSAALALINLLNDKTTVQTTRITPELVLRGTTAPPT
;
A
#
# COMPACT_ATOMS: atom_id res chain seq x y z
N GLN A 1 7.95 -20.22 -16.82
CA GLN A 1 7.87 -20.36 -15.36
C GLN A 1 6.42 -20.21 -14.94
N HIS A 2 5.87 -21.22 -14.25
CA HIS A 2 4.49 -21.17 -13.74
C HIS A 2 4.47 -20.35 -12.46
N CYS A 3 3.53 -19.42 -12.35
CA CYS A 3 3.42 -18.51 -11.21
C CYS A 3 1.96 -18.29 -10.84
N VAL A 4 1.67 -18.28 -9.54
CA VAL A 4 0.40 -17.80 -9.01
C VAL A 4 0.70 -16.59 -8.13
N GLY A 5 0.04 -15.49 -8.37
CA GLY A 5 0.29 -14.26 -7.62
C GLY A 5 -0.58 -13.10 -8.09
N PHE A 6 -0.17 -11.90 -7.75
CA PHE A 6 -0.85 -10.67 -8.16
C PHE A 6 0.16 -9.60 -8.58
N ASP A 7 -0.30 -8.56 -9.25
CA ASP A 7 0.52 -7.45 -9.66
C ASP A 7 0.56 -6.38 -8.56
N ASN A 8 1.70 -6.28 -7.87
CA ASN A 8 1.91 -5.32 -6.81
C ASN A 8 1.95 -3.87 -7.33
N ARG A 9 2.47 -3.66 -8.55
CA ARG A 9 2.54 -2.34 -9.18
C ARG A 9 1.13 -1.86 -9.53
N ASP A 10 0.33 -2.68 -10.20
CA ASP A 10 -1.05 -2.34 -10.55
C ASP A 10 -1.90 -2.07 -9.30
N ALA A 11 -1.74 -2.85 -8.25
CA ALA A 11 -2.47 -2.67 -7.00
C ALA A 11 -2.25 -1.29 -6.38
N THR A 12 -0.99 -0.87 -6.25
CA THR A 12 -0.65 0.45 -5.70
C THR A 12 -0.88 1.59 -6.68
N PHE A 13 -0.75 1.34 -7.98
CA PHE A 13 -1.13 2.30 -9.02
C PHE A 13 -2.62 2.67 -8.93
N ARG A 14 -3.50 1.68 -8.76
CA ARG A 14 -4.95 1.93 -8.59
C ARG A 14 -5.25 2.66 -7.28
N ALA A 15 -4.58 2.29 -6.18
CA ALA A 15 -4.74 2.97 -4.90
C ALA A 15 -4.27 4.44 -4.96
N ALA A 16 -3.14 4.70 -5.64
CA ALA A 16 -2.66 6.07 -5.86
C ALA A 16 -3.60 6.87 -6.75
N ASN A 17 -4.11 6.30 -7.84
CA ASN A 17 -5.09 6.97 -8.69
C ASN A 17 -6.36 7.33 -7.92
N TYR A 18 -6.87 6.45 -7.05
CA TYR A 18 -8.00 6.78 -6.17
C TYR A 18 -7.72 8.04 -5.33
N LEU A 19 -6.55 8.14 -4.70
CA LEU A 19 -6.18 9.34 -3.92
C LEU A 19 -6.07 10.58 -4.81
N LEU A 20 -5.49 10.45 -5.99
CA LEU A 20 -5.38 11.55 -6.97
C LEU A 20 -6.77 11.99 -7.47
N ASP A 21 -7.70 11.05 -7.69
CA ASP A 21 -9.07 11.32 -8.13
C ASP A 21 -9.87 12.09 -7.08
N ILE A 22 -9.64 11.83 -5.80
CA ILE A 22 -10.27 12.59 -4.71
C ILE A 22 -9.54 13.90 -4.38
N GLY A 23 -8.50 14.26 -5.14
CA GLY A 23 -7.88 15.59 -5.11
C GLY A 23 -6.51 15.69 -4.46
N HIS A 24 -5.94 14.61 -3.94
CA HIS A 24 -4.58 14.65 -3.39
C HIS A 24 -3.54 14.91 -4.50
N LYS A 25 -2.55 15.75 -4.21
CA LYS A 25 -1.42 16.04 -5.12
C LYS A 25 -0.06 15.72 -4.49
N ARG A 26 -0.01 15.64 -3.17
CA ARG A 26 1.20 15.33 -2.40
C ARG A 26 1.02 13.97 -1.73
N LEU A 27 1.50 12.94 -2.40
CA LEU A 27 1.48 11.56 -1.87
C LEU A 27 2.82 11.23 -1.23
N ALA A 28 2.79 10.30 -0.28
CA ALA A 28 3.97 9.56 0.17
C ALA A 28 3.76 8.05 -0.02
N VAL A 29 4.86 7.34 -0.19
CA VAL A 29 4.89 5.88 -0.16
C VAL A 29 5.91 5.42 0.87
N VAL A 30 5.48 4.52 1.76
CA VAL A 30 6.32 3.94 2.80
C VAL A 30 6.33 2.43 2.62
N THR A 31 7.46 1.87 2.21
CA THR A 31 7.61 0.44 1.97
C THR A 31 8.64 -0.18 2.90
N GLY A 32 8.56 -1.51 3.09
CA GLY A 32 9.67 -2.26 3.67
C GLY A 32 10.92 -2.23 2.79
N ILE A 33 11.99 -2.85 3.27
CA ILE A 33 13.28 -2.95 2.57
C ILE A 33 13.07 -3.46 1.15
N ARG A 34 13.63 -2.75 0.17
CA ARG A 34 13.47 -3.03 -1.27
C ARG A 34 14.60 -3.89 -1.84
N GLU A 35 15.73 -3.91 -1.16
CA GLU A 35 16.85 -4.74 -1.57
C GLU A 35 16.44 -6.22 -1.56
N SER A 36 16.60 -6.90 -2.67
CA SER A 36 16.16 -8.29 -2.89
C SER A 36 14.65 -8.54 -2.62
N ASN A 37 13.83 -7.49 -2.69
CA ASN A 37 12.38 -7.54 -2.48
C ASN A 37 11.63 -6.77 -3.57
N ASP A 38 11.39 -7.44 -4.68
CA ASP A 38 10.68 -6.90 -5.86
C ASP A 38 9.24 -6.46 -5.53
N ARG A 39 8.58 -7.09 -4.56
CA ARG A 39 7.23 -6.68 -4.14
C ARG A 39 7.23 -5.27 -3.54
N ALA A 40 8.18 -4.97 -2.65
CA ALA A 40 8.30 -3.64 -2.07
C ALA A 40 8.68 -2.58 -3.12
N SER A 41 9.62 -2.92 -4.02
CA SER A 41 10.05 -2.05 -5.12
C SER A 41 8.89 -1.73 -6.07
N THR A 42 8.17 -2.75 -6.54
CA THR A 42 7.08 -2.57 -7.49
C THR A 42 5.87 -1.84 -6.88
N ARG A 43 5.63 -1.94 -5.56
CA ARG A 43 4.63 -1.12 -4.86
C ARG A 43 4.97 0.37 -4.94
N ALA A 44 6.23 0.75 -4.71
CA ALA A 44 6.64 2.15 -4.85
C ALA A 44 6.58 2.64 -6.30
N GLU A 45 6.95 1.78 -7.26
CA GLU A 45 6.84 2.10 -8.69
C GLU A 45 5.40 2.41 -9.11
N GLY A 46 4.42 1.65 -8.61
CA GLY A 46 3.00 1.88 -8.92
C GLY A 46 2.53 3.27 -8.50
N VAL A 47 2.93 3.73 -7.31
CA VAL A 47 2.61 5.09 -6.85
C VAL A 47 3.28 6.15 -7.73
N LYS A 48 4.57 5.97 -8.04
CA LYS A 48 5.31 6.88 -8.93
C LYS A 48 4.67 7.00 -10.31
N MET A 49 4.28 5.86 -10.88
CA MET A 49 3.65 5.79 -12.18
C MET A 49 2.32 6.55 -12.19
N ALA A 50 1.45 6.35 -11.21
CA ALA A 50 0.17 7.05 -11.11
C ALA A 50 0.35 8.58 -11.01
N MET A 51 1.32 9.05 -10.21
CA MET A 51 1.63 10.47 -10.12
C MET A 51 2.16 11.03 -11.44
N THR A 52 3.07 10.30 -12.10
CA THR A 52 3.67 10.72 -13.38
C THR A 52 2.62 10.87 -14.49
N GLU A 53 1.66 9.95 -14.57
CA GLU A 53 0.56 10.02 -15.55
C GLU A 53 -0.35 11.25 -15.35
N ARG A 54 -0.36 11.81 -14.14
CA ARG A 54 -1.08 13.07 -13.82
C ARG A 54 -0.18 14.31 -13.89
N GLY A 55 1.04 14.19 -14.43
CA GLY A 55 2.01 15.28 -14.49
C GLY A 55 2.58 15.71 -13.13
N LEU A 56 2.47 14.85 -12.12
CA LEU A 56 2.98 15.07 -10.78
C LEU A 56 4.27 14.26 -10.56
N THR A 57 5.10 14.72 -9.64
CA THR A 57 6.33 14.02 -9.24
C THR A 57 6.27 13.66 -7.77
N LEU A 58 6.58 12.40 -7.44
CA LEU A 58 6.75 12.00 -6.05
C LEU A 58 8.02 12.68 -5.49
N ASN A 59 7.84 13.49 -4.44
CA ASN A 59 8.99 14.09 -3.76
C ASN A 59 9.89 12.96 -3.21
N PRO A 60 11.21 12.98 -3.46
CA PRO A 60 12.13 11.97 -2.93
C PRO A 60 12.07 11.79 -1.41
N ARG A 61 11.74 12.86 -0.66
CA ARG A 61 11.54 12.79 0.80
C ARG A 61 10.28 12.03 1.20
N ASN A 62 9.33 11.84 0.30
CA ASN A 62 8.08 11.13 0.51
C ASN A 62 8.14 9.68 -0.01
N ASP A 63 9.30 9.21 -0.44
CA ASP A 63 9.55 7.84 -0.88
C ASP A 63 10.43 7.13 0.16
N LEU A 64 9.81 6.58 1.21
CA LEU A 64 10.52 6.03 2.35
C LEU A 64 10.68 4.51 2.27
N VAL A 65 11.85 4.06 2.67
CA VAL A 65 12.16 2.65 2.92
C VAL A 65 12.43 2.49 4.42
N VAL A 66 11.68 1.61 5.05
CA VAL A 66 11.75 1.38 6.49
C VAL A 66 11.89 -0.11 6.79
N SER A 67 12.23 -0.46 8.03
CA SER A 67 12.05 -1.83 8.51
C SER A 67 10.56 -2.18 8.57
N SER A 68 10.22 -3.44 8.75
CA SER A 68 8.81 -3.84 8.87
C SER A 68 8.23 -3.51 10.25
N GLY A 69 6.91 -3.32 10.32
CA GLY A 69 6.16 -3.27 11.56
C GLY A 69 5.74 -1.88 12.02
N ILE A 70 5.06 -1.85 13.15
CA ILE A 70 4.36 -0.67 13.69
C ILE A 70 5.34 0.45 14.07
N VAL A 71 6.46 0.11 14.71
CA VAL A 71 7.47 1.10 15.14
C VAL A 71 8.04 1.84 13.93
N ALA A 72 8.39 1.10 12.88
CA ALA A 72 8.89 1.69 11.64
C ALA A 72 7.87 2.62 10.96
N GLY A 73 6.56 2.33 11.11
CA GLY A 73 5.51 3.21 10.65
C GLY A 73 5.43 4.53 11.43
N ARG A 74 5.65 4.49 12.75
CA ARG A 74 5.74 5.69 13.60
C ARG A 74 6.91 6.58 13.18
N ASP A 75 8.10 5.99 13.05
CA ASP A 75 9.32 6.70 12.64
C ASP A 75 9.16 7.33 11.24
N ALA A 76 8.52 6.60 10.30
CA ALA A 76 8.22 7.11 8.97
C ALA A 76 7.30 8.33 9.02
N PHE A 77 6.27 8.32 9.86
CA PHE A 77 5.38 9.47 10.05
C PHE A 77 6.18 10.69 10.53
N ASP A 78 7.00 10.54 11.56
CA ASP A 78 7.80 11.65 12.11
C ASP A 78 8.75 12.22 11.04
N GLN A 79 9.38 11.35 10.25
CA GLN A 79 10.23 11.76 9.14
C GLN A 79 9.46 12.54 8.07
N LEU A 80 8.27 12.09 7.66
CA LEU A 80 7.44 12.77 6.67
C LEU A 80 6.97 14.14 7.17
N MET A 81 6.56 14.22 8.44
CA MET A 81 6.04 15.45 9.04
C MET A 81 7.15 16.44 9.47
N SER A 82 8.43 16.05 9.45
CA SER A 82 9.57 16.96 9.69
C SER A 82 9.77 17.96 8.53
N SER A 83 9.20 17.70 7.36
CA SER A 83 9.25 18.62 6.21
C SER A 83 8.42 19.88 6.46
N PRO A 84 8.73 21.02 5.78
CA PRO A 84 7.86 22.20 5.76
C PRO A 84 6.43 21.81 5.35
N GLU A 85 5.44 22.49 5.90
CA GLU A 85 4.01 22.13 5.76
C GLU A 85 3.57 22.01 4.30
N GLU A 86 4.02 22.92 3.44
CA GLU A 86 3.71 22.90 2.01
C GLU A 86 4.31 21.71 1.24
N GLN A 87 5.27 20.99 1.83
CA GLN A 87 5.90 19.81 1.25
C GLN A 87 5.40 18.50 1.88
N ARG A 88 4.70 18.59 3.02
CA ARG A 88 4.16 17.40 3.69
C ARG A 88 3.17 16.66 2.79
N PRO A 89 3.18 15.34 2.80
CA PRO A 89 2.16 14.56 2.11
C PRO A 89 0.79 14.79 2.75
N THR A 90 -0.25 14.81 1.94
CA THR A 90 -1.65 14.82 2.40
C THR A 90 -2.24 13.41 2.38
N ALA A 91 -1.54 12.45 1.76
CA ALA A 91 -1.90 11.04 1.80
C ALA A 91 -0.67 10.15 1.81
N ILE A 92 -0.72 9.04 2.53
CA ILE A 92 0.35 8.05 2.67
C ILE A 92 -0.16 6.68 2.23
N ILE A 93 0.55 6.04 1.30
CA ILE A 93 0.34 4.64 0.92
C ILE A 93 1.42 3.81 1.62
N CYS A 94 0.99 2.93 2.51
CA CYS A 94 1.86 2.06 3.29
C CYS A 94 1.99 0.69 2.62
N GLY A 95 3.19 0.14 2.60
CA GLY A 95 3.48 -1.17 2.03
C GLY A 95 2.87 -2.34 2.80
N THR A 96 2.44 -2.14 4.05
CA THR A 96 1.68 -3.12 4.86
C THR A 96 0.73 -2.40 5.81
N ASP A 97 -0.28 -3.11 6.31
CA ASP A 97 -1.22 -2.58 7.31
C ASP A 97 -0.54 -2.31 8.66
N GLU A 98 0.52 -3.04 8.99
CA GLU A 98 1.31 -2.77 10.22
C GLU A 98 2.03 -1.43 10.16
N ILE A 99 2.62 -1.09 9.02
CA ILE A 99 3.21 0.24 8.78
C ILE A 99 2.12 1.32 8.87
N ALA A 100 0.95 1.08 8.26
CA ALA A 100 -0.17 2.00 8.31
C ALA A 100 -0.67 2.21 9.75
N LEU A 101 -0.76 1.15 10.56
CA LEU A 101 -1.11 1.25 11.98
C LEU A 101 -0.11 2.12 12.76
N GLY A 102 1.19 1.97 12.48
CA GLY A 102 2.23 2.82 13.06
C GLY A 102 2.04 4.30 12.70
N VAL A 103 1.83 4.61 11.41
CA VAL A 103 1.53 5.95 10.90
C VAL A 103 0.30 6.52 11.60
N MET A 104 -0.81 5.77 11.68
CA MET A 104 -2.04 6.21 12.32
C MET A 104 -1.88 6.44 13.82
N SER A 105 -1.12 5.58 14.51
CA SER A 105 -0.84 5.73 15.93
C SER A 105 -0.06 7.02 16.22
N GLN A 106 0.99 7.28 15.44
CA GLN A 106 1.80 8.48 15.60
C GLN A 106 1.05 9.76 15.23
N ALA A 107 0.27 9.72 14.14
CA ALA A 107 -0.59 10.83 13.74
C ALA A 107 -1.54 11.25 14.88
N ARG A 108 -2.18 10.27 15.53
CA ARG A 108 -3.06 10.52 16.68
C ARG A 108 -2.32 11.14 17.86
N GLU A 109 -1.12 10.67 18.18
CA GLU A 109 -0.29 11.24 19.27
C GLU A 109 0.12 12.68 18.98
N CYS A 110 0.35 13.01 17.70
CA CYS A 110 0.67 14.36 17.24
C CYS A 110 -0.57 15.24 17.00
N GLY A 111 -1.78 14.76 17.29
CA GLY A 111 -3.02 15.52 17.09
C GLY A 111 -3.44 15.71 15.63
N ILE A 112 -2.89 14.91 14.70
CA ILE A 112 -3.26 14.94 13.28
C ILE A 112 -4.45 14.02 13.04
N GLU A 113 -5.55 14.61 12.56
CA GLU A 113 -6.81 13.90 12.34
C GLU A 113 -6.78 13.09 11.03
N ILE A 114 -7.04 11.79 11.12
CA ILE A 114 -7.25 10.90 9.98
C ILE A 114 -8.76 10.61 9.88
N PRO A 115 -9.39 10.82 8.71
CA PRO A 115 -8.80 11.17 7.39
C PRO A 115 -8.71 12.68 7.10
N LYS A 116 -9.19 13.56 7.98
CA LYS A 116 -9.42 14.98 7.71
C LYS A 116 -8.16 15.73 7.26
N SER A 117 -7.05 15.55 7.99
CA SER A 117 -5.77 16.22 7.70
C SER A 117 -4.80 15.33 6.94
N LEU A 118 -4.96 14.01 7.02
CA LEU A 118 -4.07 13.03 6.41
C LEU A 118 -4.86 11.76 6.03
N SER A 119 -4.81 11.39 4.77
CA SER A 119 -5.33 10.09 4.30
C SER A 119 -4.27 9.00 4.42
N VAL A 120 -4.69 7.78 4.79
CA VAL A 120 -3.79 6.61 4.93
C VAL A 120 -4.39 5.41 4.22
N ILE A 121 -3.59 4.72 3.41
CA ILE A 121 -3.93 3.44 2.80
C ILE A 121 -2.90 2.39 3.23
N GLY A 122 -3.39 1.22 3.66
CA GLY A 122 -2.60 0.05 4.00
C GLY A 122 -2.49 -0.96 2.85
N PHE A 123 -1.93 -2.13 3.16
CA PHE A 123 -1.79 -3.25 2.22
C PHE A 123 -1.85 -4.56 2.97
N ASN A 124 -2.64 -5.51 2.53
CA ASN A 124 -2.93 -6.91 2.87
C ASN A 124 -4.35 -7.15 3.38
N ASP A 125 -5.04 -6.15 3.92
CA ASP A 125 -6.31 -6.27 4.64
C ASP A 125 -6.22 -7.25 5.82
N SER A 126 -5.24 -6.97 6.70
CA SER A 126 -5.03 -7.73 7.93
C SER A 126 -6.28 -7.72 8.81
N SER A 127 -6.47 -8.77 9.62
CA SER A 127 -7.67 -8.96 10.43
C SER A 127 -8.01 -7.79 11.38
N PHE A 128 -7.01 -7.02 11.78
CA PHE A 128 -7.20 -5.83 12.62
C PHE A 128 -7.62 -4.58 11.82
N SER A 129 -7.45 -4.53 10.50
CA SER A 129 -7.62 -3.31 9.69
C SER A 129 -9.04 -2.74 9.77
N SER A 130 -10.06 -3.60 9.85
CA SER A 130 -11.46 -3.20 10.02
C SER A 130 -11.82 -2.79 11.46
N LEU A 131 -10.98 -3.15 12.44
CA LEU A 131 -11.20 -2.90 13.86
C LEU A 131 -10.55 -1.61 14.36
N LEU A 132 -9.73 -0.97 13.53
CA LEU A 132 -9.11 0.30 13.85
C LEU A 132 -10.14 1.45 13.93
N SER A 133 -9.76 2.55 14.57
CA SER A 133 -10.58 3.76 14.65
C SER A 133 -9.75 4.96 14.19
N PRO A 134 -10.06 5.50 12.99
CA PRO A 134 -11.01 4.99 11.97
C PRO A 134 -10.57 3.66 11.34
N PRO A 135 -11.51 2.87 10.77
CA PRO A 135 -11.18 1.62 10.07
C PRO A 135 -10.29 1.89 8.86
N LEU A 136 -9.25 1.07 8.68
CA LEU A 136 -8.21 1.28 7.67
C LEU A 136 -8.68 0.93 6.26
N THR A 137 -8.62 1.90 5.34
CA THR A 137 -8.65 1.68 3.89
C THR A 137 -7.38 0.93 3.49
N THR A 138 -7.51 -0.18 2.77
CA THR A 138 -6.36 -1.05 2.47
C THR A 138 -6.55 -1.81 1.17
N ILE A 139 -5.45 -2.32 0.61
CA ILE A 139 -5.46 -3.21 -0.54
C ILE A 139 -5.59 -4.65 -0.04
N ARG A 140 -6.73 -5.29 -0.33
CA ARG A 140 -6.96 -6.71 0.00
C ARG A 140 -6.31 -7.62 -1.01
N VAL A 141 -5.57 -8.59 -0.52
CA VAL A 141 -5.02 -9.69 -1.30
C VAL A 141 -5.66 -10.99 -0.79
N ASP A 142 -6.37 -11.71 -1.67
CA ASP A 142 -6.97 -13.00 -1.33
C ASP A 142 -5.87 -14.09 -1.26
N ALA A 143 -5.24 -14.20 -0.09
CA ALA A 143 -4.18 -15.17 0.18
C ALA A 143 -4.70 -16.62 0.06
N ASP A 144 -5.96 -16.86 0.42
CA ASP A 144 -6.58 -18.17 0.31
C ASP A 144 -6.78 -18.59 -1.15
N ALA A 145 -7.23 -17.66 -2.00
CA ALA A 145 -7.33 -17.91 -3.44
C ALA A 145 -5.96 -18.17 -4.08
N ILE A 146 -4.92 -17.44 -3.66
CA ILE A 146 -3.54 -17.66 -4.11
C ILE A 146 -3.08 -19.05 -3.67
N GLY A 147 -3.27 -19.42 -2.40
CA GLY A 147 -2.89 -20.72 -1.86
C GLY A 147 -3.59 -21.89 -2.56
N ARG A 148 -4.91 -21.81 -2.73
CA ARG A 148 -5.70 -22.81 -3.46
C ARG A 148 -5.23 -22.95 -4.91
N SER A 149 -5.04 -21.83 -5.62
CA SER A 149 -4.59 -21.85 -7.02
C SER A 149 -3.20 -22.44 -7.16
N ALA A 150 -2.28 -22.11 -6.25
CA ALA A 150 -0.93 -22.67 -6.24
C ALA A 150 -0.92 -24.18 -5.98
N ALA A 151 -1.72 -24.65 -5.02
CA ALA A 151 -1.85 -26.08 -4.73
C ALA A 151 -2.41 -26.86 -5.93
N LEU A 152 -3.48 -26.33 -6.57
CA LEU A 152 -4.05 -26.94 -7.77
C LEU A 152 -3.06 -26.98 -8.93
N ALA A 153 -2.30 -25.90 -9.12
CA ALA A 153 -1.25 -25.83 -10.14
C ALA A 153 -0.18 -26.90 -9.91
N LEU A 154 0.26 -27.08 -8.65
CA LEU A 154 1.25 -28.10 -8.30
C LEU A 154 0.71 -29.52 -8.52
N ILE A 155 -0.52 -29.81 -8.09
CA ILE A 155 -1.17 -31.13 -8.31
C ILE A 155 -1.26 -31.42 -9.83
N ASN A 156 -1.63 -30.45 -10.64
CA ASN A 156 -1.70 -30.61 -12.09
C ASN A 156 -0.33 -30.92 -12.71
N LEU A 157 0.74 -30.27 -12.26
CA LEU A 157 2.09 -30.54 -12.69
C LEU A 157 2.55 -31.97 -12.33
N LEU A 158 2.24 -32.43 -11.11
CA LEU A 158 2.59 -33.77 -10.66
C LEU A 158 1.82 -34.89 -11.41
N ASN A 159 0.66 -34.57 -11.97
CA ASN A 159 -0.17 -35.50 -12.75
C ASN A 159 0.09 -35.40 -14.27
N ASP A 160 1.27 -34.94 -14.70
CA ASP A 160 1.69 -34.78 -16.10
C ASP A 160 0.73 -33.93 -16.98
N LYS A 161 -0.09 -33.09 -16.37
CA LYS A 161 -0.90 -32.11 -17.08
C LYS A 161 0.00 -30.93 -17.45
N THR A 162 0.53 -30.95 -18.66
CA THR A 162 1.61 -30.07 -19.15
C THR A 162 1.22 -28.59 -19.31
N THR A 163 -0.02 -28.18 -19.11
CA THR A 163 -0.47 -26.80 -19.28
C THR A 163 -0.89 -26.21 -17.93
N VAL A 164 0.08 -25.74 -17.14
CA VAL A 164 -0.21 -24.86 -16.00
C VAL A 164 -0.06 -23.41 -16.48
N GLN A 165 -1.17 -22.68 -16.49
CA GLN A 165 -1.17 -21.26 -16.81
C GLN A 165 -0.74 -20.42 -15.63
N THR A 166 -0.10 -19.29 -15.88
CA THR A 166 0.13 -18.27 -14.85
C THR A 166 -1.22 -17.70 -14.41
N THR A 167 -1.55 -17.85 -13.13
CA THR A 167 -2.79 -17.33 -12.56
C THR A 167 -2.52 -16.03 -11.84
N ARG A 168 -3.19 -14.96 -12.27
CA ARG A 168 -3.14 -13.66 -11.59
C ARG A 168 -4.43 -13.44 -10.82
N ILE A 169 -4.31 -13.23 -9.51
CA ILE A 169 -5.42 -12.79 -8.64
C ILE A 169 -5.43 -11.26 -8.67
N THR A 170 -6.61 -10.65 -8.78
CA THR A 170 -6.73 -9.19 -8.78
C THR A 170 -6.93 -8.68 -7.35
N PRO A 171 -6.02 -7.87 -6.80
CA PRO A 171 -6.23 -7.24 -5.50
C PRO A 171 -7.38 -6.23 -5.55
N GLU A 172 -8.05 -6.04 -4.43
CA GLU A 172 -9.17 -5.11 -4.27
C GLU A 172 -8.76 -3.93 -3.36
N LEU A 173 -9.09 -2.70 -3.74
CA LEU A 173 -9.01 -1.55 -2.84
C LEU A 173 -10.28 -1.51 -1.99
N VAL A 174 -10.14 -1.83 -0.70
CA VAL A 174 -11.23 -1.83 0.28
C VAL A 174 -11.29 -0.47 0.95
N LEU A 175 -12.25 0.34 0.54
CA LEU A 175 -12.46 1.68 1.11
C LEU A 175 -13.13 1.57 2.49
N ARG A 176 -12.58 2.30 3.47
CA ARG A 176 -13.09 2.40 4.84
C ARG A 176 -13.05 3.85 5.34
N GLY A 177 -12.49 4.10 6.52
CA GLY A 177 -12.57 5.39 7.20
C GLY A 177 -11.29 6.25 7.18
N THR A 178 -10.19 5.79 6.57
CA THR A 178 -8.91 6.50 6.63
C THR A 178 -8.58 7.35 5.41
N THR A 179 -9.52 7.54 4.49
CA THR A 179 -9.32 8.35 3.28
C THR A 179 -10.46 9.36 3.08
N ALA A 180 -10.12 10.60 2.73
CA ALA A 180 -11.04 11.68 2.38
C ALA A 180 -10.34 12.65 1.42
N PRO A 181 -11.07 13.54 0.71
CA PRO A 181 -10.46 14.63 -0.02
C PRO A 181 -9.55 15.49 0.86
N PRO A 182 -8.43 16.03 0.34
CA PRO A 182 -7.55 16.91 1.10
C PRO A 182 -8.29 18.24 1.44
N THR A 183 -8.02 18.76 2.64
CA THR A 183 -8.50 20.08 3.09
C THR A 183 -7.60 21.20 2.62
#